data_92aae7faf4fa515ae3af510d7831f422
#
_entry.id   92aae7faf4fa515ae3af510d7831f422
#
_cell.length_a   1.000
_cell.length_b   1.000
_cell.length_c   1.000
_cell.angle_alpha   90.00
_cell.angle_beta   90.00
_cell.angle_gamma   90.00
#
_symmetry.space_group_name_H-M   'P 1'
#
loop_
_entity.id
_entity.type
_entity.pdbx_description
1 polymer ?
#
loop_
_entity_poly.entity_id
_entity_poly.type
_entity_poly.pdbx_seq_one_letter_code
_entity_poly.pdbx_strand_id
1 'polypeptide(L)'
;MKRWKKIAAFVLAGAVGALPGNTHANSAQIYFEGGTGVEHIVLKEDSPIRINSEELTFDFEKGEEIEVYGYRYPNLFASVYVKYEMENTSASPQKVDMVFPFVEDMERAIPFLAEDRIHIKDEETPIPFTFLTANYYDGYESKDHSIEEMIRQLKARKENTPGEFFKKNGVRIYRFIPAKTIPREKAQIVVTGILAPETKVLAIGPTHREGFQGTKMEISFATDSDDIFLVSFGKEINLLKAELKSWGPEEDRDLGEAGSFVPYEEDAEKFLETYFRKKWKEELSNRWQLENDLGDTFWREFCTELMQYLEGEKVLVAEELIRRFTGSKKAILLQYGISFAPNETKTVIIEYPTTSHTDTREDTHEIEYLLHPAKYWKSFENLTVNLIPPKSHPYIVDSSMKFKKEESGYTAFSQQLPQEDLRILLGTKPHLLWRKRMKKFLVPLLIVLLYFVRRRANRKRKMQ
;
A
#
# COMPACT_ATOMS: atom_id res chain seq x y z
N MET A 1 36.60 6.68 -37.16
CA MET A 1 36.78 6.62 -35.68
C MET A 1 35.70 7.33 -34.85
N LYS A 2 34.88 8.27 -35.34
CA LYS A 2 33.88 9.03 -34.55
C LYS A 2 32.53 8.29 -34.31
N ARG A 3 32.21 7.20 -35.05
CA ARG A 3 30.94 6.46 -34.89
C ARG A 3 30.92 5.41 -33.76
N TRP A 4 32.07 5.02 -33.26
CA TRP A 4 32.21 3.95 -32.26
C TRP A 4 32.12 4.42 -30.81
N LYS A 5 32.37 5.71 -30.55
CA LYS A 5 32.18 6.29 -29.21
C LYS A 5 30.72 6.41 -28.79
N LYS A 6 29.79 6.42 -29.78
CA LYS A 6 28.34 6.51 -29.50
C LYS A 6 27.70 5.15 -29.17
N ILE A 7 28.28 4.04 -29.63
CA ILE A 7 27.73 2.69 -29.36
C ILE A 7 28.15 2.18 -27.99
N ALA A 8 29.33 2.52 -27.51
CA ALA A 8 29.78 2.17 -26.16
C ALA A 8 29.04 2.92 -25.04
N ALA A 9 28.55 4.13 -25.33
CA ALA A 9 27.76 4.91 -24.38
C ALA A 9 26.30 4.41 -24.25
N PHE A 10 25.74 3.75 -25.30
CA PHE A 10 24.36 3.22 -25.28
C PHE A 10 24.24 1.87 -24.55
N VAL A 11 25.33 1.12 -24.40
CA VAL A 11 25.33 -0.18 -23.70
C VAL A 11 25.51 0.00 -22.19
N LEU A 12 26.06 1.11 -21.74
CA LEU A 12 26.19 1.41 -20.29
C LEU A 12 24.95 2.08 -19.67
N ALA A 13 24.05 2.63 -20.46
CA ALA A 13 22.84 3.33 -19.97
C ALA A 13 21.62 2.41 -19.79
N GLY A 14 21.71 1.13 -20.13
CA GLY A 14 20.56 0.20 -20.14
C GLY A 14 20.50 -0.79 -18.97
N ALA A 15 21.26 -0.60 -17.88
CA ALA A 15 21.42 -1.60 -16.83
C ALA A 15 21.00 -1.15 -15.42
N VAL A 16 20.22 -0.08 -15.29
CA VAL A 16 19.59 0.26 -14.01
C VAL A 16 18.09 0.11 -14.18
N GLY A 17 17.62 -1.12 -14.20
CA GLY A 17 16.22 -1.45 -14.01
C GLY A 17 15.95 -1.45 -12.51
N ALA A 18 15.29 -0.43 -12.00
CA ALA A 18 14.74 -0.42 -10.66
C ALA A 18 13.73 -1.58 -10.54
N LEU A 19 13.94 -2.47 -9.58
CA LEU A 19 12.94 -3.46 -9.16
C LEU A 19 12.03 -2.75 -8.16
N PRO A 20 10.71 -2.94 -8.25
CA PRO A 20 9.80 -2.45 -7.22
C PRO A 20 9.99 -3.29 -5.95
N GLY A 21 10.29 -2.65 -4.84
CA GLY A 21 10.42 -3.26 -3.52
C GLY A 21 9.33 -2.80 -2.56
N ASN A 22 9.02 -3.61 -1.54
CA ASN A 22 8.27 -3.17 -0.38
C ASN A 22 9.22 -2.41 0.54
N THR A 23 8.86 -1.19 0.93
CA THR A 23 9.72 -0.34 1.75
C THR A 23 9.16 -0.25 3.16
N HIS A 24 10.01 -0.53 4.15
CA HIS A 24 9.74 -0.35 5.56
C HIS A 24 10.63 0.79 6.05
N ALA A 25 10.20 1.51 7.09
CA ALA A 25 10.83 2.79 7.36
C ALA A 25 11.26 2.97 8.83
N ASN A 26 12.21 3.88 8.99
CA ASN A 26 12.68 4.38 10.25
C ASN A 26 11.82 5.57 10.74
N SER A 27 11.75 5.78 12.06
CA SER A 27 11.01 6.91 12.64
C SER A 27 11.60 8.27 12.27
N ALA A 28 10.73 9.26 12.08
CA ALA A 28 11.09 10.65 11.94
C ALA A 28 10.28 11.54 12.87
N GLN A 29 10.86 12.64 13.33
CA GLN A 29 10.14 13.63 14.12
C GLN A 29 9.32 14.54 13.22
N ILE A 30 8.08 14.79 13.63
CA ILE A 30 7.17 15.72 12.99
C ILE A 30 6.72 16.80 13.99
N TYR A 31 6.08 17.85 13.53
CA TYR A 31 5.32 18.79 14.33
C TYR A 31 4.10 19.30 13.57
N PHE A 32 3.13 19.84 14.29
CA PHE A 32 1.94 20.42 13.71
C PHE A 32 2.06 21.95 13.67
N GLU A 33 1.90 22.51 12.49
CA GLU A 33 1.96 23.94 12.25
C GLU A 33 0.54 24.51 12.16
N GLY A 34 0.11 25.26 13.17
CA GLY A 34 -1.19 25.95 13.18
C GLY A 34 -2.42 25.12 13.54
N GLY A 35 -2.30 23.81 13.81
CA GLY A 35 -3.43 22.94 14.15
C GLY A 35 -3.04 21.46 14.23
N THR A 36 -4.03 20.59 14.40
CA THR A 36 -3.84 19.13 14.51
C THR A 36 -4.20 18.37 13.23
N GLY A 37 -4.34 19.05 12.10
CA GLY A 37 -4.67 18.42 10.83
C GLY A 37 -3.47 17.86 10.07
N VAL A 38 -3.70 16.96 9.10
CA VAL A 38 -2.65 16.35 8.28
C VAL A 38 -1.87 17.39 7.46
N GLU A 39 -2.53 18.46 7.02
CA GLU A 39 -1.92 19.58 6.28
C GLU A 39 -0.83 20.31 7.06
N HIS A 40 -0.84 20.19 8.38
CA HIS A 40 0.09 20.83 9.30
C HIS A 40 1.27 19.92 9.70
N ILE A 41 1.36 18.70 9.18
CA ILE A 41 2.50 17.82 9.45
C ILE A 41 3.74 18.37 8.74
N VAL A 42 4.78 18.66 9.52
CA VAL A 42 6.08 19.12 9.00
C VAL A 42 7.19 18.28 9.62
N LEU A 43 8.14 17.83 8.78
CA LEU A 43 9.35 17.18 9.27
C LEU A 43 10.21 18.21 10.01
N LYS A 44 10.65 17.86 11.20
CA LYS A 44 11.47 18.75 12.03
C LYS A 44 12.94 18.53 11.74
N GLU A 45 13.57 19.48 11.06
CA GLU A 45 15.00 19.41 10.69
C GLU A 45 15.93 19.70 11.87
N ASP A 46 15.48 20.49 12.88
CA ASP A 46 16.29 20.89 14.04
C ASP A 46 15.85 20.18 15.32
N SER A 47 15.71 18.87 15.28
CA SER A 47 15.36 18.11 16.47
C SER A 47 16.49 18.14 17.50
N PRO A 48 16.21 18.41 18.81
CA PRO A 48 17.20 18.24 19.87
C PRO A 48 17.41 16.78 20.26
N ILE A 49 16.61 15.86 19.69
CA ILE A 49 16.71 14.44 19.95
C ILE A 49 17.75 13.81 19.03
N ARG A 50 18.62 12.98 19.59
CA ARG A 50 19.54 12.14 18.83
C ARG A 50 19.20 10.66 19.03
N ILE A 51 19.54 9.84 18.04
CA ILE A 51 19.50 8.38 18.14
C ILE A 51 20.92 7.91 18.45
N ASN A 52 21.11 7.36 19.66
CA ASN A 52 22.38 6.81 20.11
C ASN A 52 22.63 5.42 19.52
N SER A 53 21.55 4.63 19.37
CA SER A 53 21.58 3.32 18.72
C SER A 53 20.22 2.93 18.18
N GLU A 54 20.24 2.12 17.12
CA GLU A 54 19.09 1.41 16.59
C GLU A 54 19.43 -0.07 16.46
N GLU A 55 18.59 -0.94 17.03
CA GLU A 55 18.63 -2.38 16.80
C GLU A 55 17.38 -2.77 16.03
N LEU A 56 17.57 -3.27 14.81
CA LEU A 56 16.53 -3.73 13.92
C LEU A 56 16.64 -5.24 13.73
N THR A 57 15.58 -5.98 14.04
CA THR A 57 15.55 -7.44 13.91
C THR A 57 14.39 -7.85 13.01
N PHE A 58 14.69 -8.62 11.97
CA PHE A 58 13.72 -9.35 11.16
C PHE A 58 13.74 -10.81 11.55
N ASP A 59 12.65 -11.30 12.14
CA ASP A 59 12.52 -12.68 12.59
C ASP A 59 11.45 -13.42 11.78
N PHE A 60 11.90 -14.24 10.83
CA PHE A 60 11.01 -15.05 10.00
C PHE A 60 10.62 -16.38 10.66
N GLU A 61 11.27 -16.79 11.74
CA GLU A 61 10.84 -17.97 12.49
C GLU A 61 9.65 -17.67 13.38
N LYS A 62 9.47 -16.39 13.78
CA LYS A 62 8.29 -15.89 14.49
C LYS A 62 7.21 -15.37 13.55
N GLY A 63 7.50 -15.27 12.26
CA GLY A 63 6.51 -14.89 11.27
C GLY A 63 5.42 -15.93 11.17
N GLU A 64 4.17 -15.52 11.28
CA GLU A 64 3.02 -16.40 11.09
C GLU A 64 2.85 -16.71 9.59
N GLU A 65 2.76 -18.00 9.22
CA GLU A 65 2.30 -18.38 7.88
C GLU A 65 0.80 -18.07 7.78
N ILE A 66 0.43 -17.23 6.85
CA ILE A 66 -0.98 -16.90 6.61
C ILE A 66 -1.49 -17.72 5.44
N GLU A 67 -2.47 -18.59 5.71
CA GLU A 67 -3.23 -19.30 4.70
C GLU A 67 -4.46 -18.48 4.31
N VAL A 68 -4.61 -18.19 3.01
CA VAL A 68 -5.79 -17.52 2.50
C VAL A 68 -6.47 -18.43 1.49
N TYR A 69 -7.72 -18.78 1.73
CA TYR A 69 -8.51 -19.74 0.93
C TYR A 69 -7.83 -21.12 0.73
N GLY A 70 -7.05 -21.60 1.73
CA GLY A 70 -6.29 -22.84 1.59
C GLY A 70 -5.07 -22.76 0.68
N TYR A 71 -4.74 -21.57 0.19
CA TYR A 71 -3.52 -21.31 -0.55
C TYR A 71 -2.51 -20.63 0.38
N ARG A 72 -1.30 -21.19 0.44
CA ARG A 72 -0.17 -20.50 1.09
C ARG A 72 0.23 -19.33 0.21
N TYR A 73 0.26 -18.13 0.78
CA TYR A 73 0.86 -17.00 0.09
C TYR A 73 2.35 -17.30 -0.16
N PRO A 74 2.86 -17.00 -1.35
CA PRO A 74 4.28 -17.21 -1.63
C PRO A 74 5.19 -16.29 -0.82
N ASN A 75 4.63 -15.23 -0.19
CA ASN A 75 5.40 -14.27 0.59
C ASN A 75 5.79 -14.85 1.95
N LEU A 76 6.99 -14.52 2.39
CA LEU A 76 7.45 -14.82 3.74
C LEU A 76 6.98 -13.73 4.70
N PHE A 77 6.57 -14.12 5.89
CA PHE A 77 6.18 -13.23 6.97
C PHE A 77 7.30 -13.16 8.00
N ALA A 78 7.57 -11.95 8.49
CA ALA A 78 8.51 -11.71 9.56
C ALA A 78 7.88 -10.88 10.68
N SER A 79 8.24 -11.15 11.92
CA SER A 79 8.09 -10.21 13.01
C SER A 79 9.27 -9.23 12.96
N VAL A 80 8.97 -7.94 12.94
CA VAL A 80 9.99 -6.88 12.98
C VAL A 80 10.00 -6.28 14.36
N TYR A 81 11.20 -6.19 14.93
CA TYR A 81 11.47 -5.55 16.22
C TYR A 81 12.47 -4.43 15.97
N VAL A 82 12.09 -3.20 16.32
CA VAL A 82 12.94 -2.02 16.23
C VAL A 82 13.10 -1.45 17.63
N LYS A 83 14.33 -1.29 18.08
CA LYS A 83 14.65 -0.69 19.37
C LYS A 83 15.56 0.50 19.17
N TYR A 84 15.09 1.66 19.57
CA TYR A 84 15.85 2.91 19.57
C TYR A 84 16.32 3.25 20.98
N GLU A 85 17.56 3.68 21.12
CA GLU A 85 18.02 4.45 22.26
C GLU A 85 18.10 5.92 21.85
N MET A 86 17.19 6.73 22.40
CA MET A 86 16.99 8.15 22.01
C MET A 86 17.31 9.05 23.18
N GLU A 87 18.00 10.18 22.93
CA GLU A 87 18.40 11.13 23.94
C GLU A 87 17.96 12.55 23.61
N ASN A 88 17.30 13.20 24.55
CA ASN A 88 17.07 14.65 24.54
C ASN A 88 18.38 15.36 24.93
N THR A 89 19.06 15.94 23.98
CA THR A 89 20.34 16.66 24.24
C THR A 89 20.14 18.09 24.73
N SER A 90 18.88 18.53 24.95
CA SER A 90 18.58 19.89 25.41
C SER A 90 18.40 19.94 26.93
N ALA A 91 18.65 21.12 27.51
CA ALA A 91 18.41 21.39 28.90
C ALA A 91 16.94 21.66 29.26
N SER A 92 16.01 21.47 28.32
CA SER A 92 14.56 21.65 28.50
C SER A 92 13.79 20.37 28.18
N PRO A 93 12.61 20.14 28.82
CA PRO A 93 11.75 19.03 28.45
C PRO A 93 11.33 19.14 26.98
N GLN A 94 11.20 18.01 26.29
CA GLN A 94 10.74 17.93 24.91
C GLN A 94 9.52 17.04 24.82
N LYS A 95 8.47 17.54 24.16
CA LYS A 95 7.39 16.69 23.65
C LYS A 95 7.60 16.52 22.15
N VAL A 96 7.69 15.29 21.70
CA VAL A 96 8.05 14.94 20.35
C VAL A 96 6.92 14.16 19.72
N ASP A 97 6.33 14.68 18.66
CA ASP A 97 5.42 13.91 17.81
C ASP A 97 6.24 13.21 16.74
N MET A 98 5.99 11.94 16.56
CA MET A 98 6.76 11.04 15.69
C MET A 98 5.87 10.39 14.66
N VAL A 99 6.45 10.06 13.53
CA VAL A 99 5.83 9.21 12.52
C VAL A 99 6.77 8.05 12.18
N PHE A 100 6.21 6.85 12.15
CA PHE A 100 6.91 5.65 11.68
C PHE A 100 6.20 5.14 10.42
N PRO A 101 6.76 5.36 9.23
CA PRO A 101 6.18 4.88 7.99
C PRO A 101 6.59 3.42 7.72
N PHE A 102 5.68 2.64 7.19
CA PHE A 102 5.96 1.36 6.54
C PHE A 102 5.03 1.18 5.34
N VAL A 103 5.40 0.30 4.42
CA VAL A 103 4.64 0.08 3.19
C VAL A 103 4.11 -1.34 3.16
N GLU A 104 2.79 -1.46 2.96
CA GLU A 104 2.14 -2.77 2.85
C GLU A 104 0.89 -2.69 1.96
N ASP A 105 0.46 -3.81 1.39
CA ASP A 105 -0.85 -3.92 0.78
C ASP A 105 -1.93 -3.76 1.86
N MET A 106 -2.96 -2.96 1.61
CA MET A 106 -4.00 -2.72 2.62
C MET A 106 -4.68 -4.01 3.07
N GLU A 107 -4.87 -4.98 2.20
CA GLU A 107 -5.42 -6.28 2.55
C GLU A 107 -4.64 -6.98 3.67
N ARG A 108 -3.31 -6.78 3.72
CA ARG A 108 -2.43 -7.34 4.75
C ARG A 108 -2.24 -6.41 5.94
N ALA A 109 -2.25 -5.10 5.70
CA ALA A 109 -2.11 -4.10 6.75
C ALA A 109 -3.32 -4.05 7.69
N ILE A 110 -4.52 -4.24 7.15
CA ILE A 110 -5.77 -4.19 7.92
C ILE A 110 -5.77 -5.18 9.10
N PRO A 111 -5.46 -6.47 8.93
CA PRO A 111 -5.36 -7.41 10.05
C PRO A 111 -4.33 -6.98 11.09
N PHE A 112 -3.20 -6.44 10.68
CA PHE A 112 -2.16 -6.02 11.61
C PHE A 112 -2.62 -4.83 12.46
N LEU A 113 -3.36 -3.89 11.86
CA LEU A 113 -3.89 -2.72 12.54
C LEU A 113 -5.11 -3.04 13.42
N ALA A 114 -5.98 -3.96 12.97
CA ALA A 114 -7.21 -4.32 13.66
C ALA A 114 -6.98 -5.28 14.84
N GLU A 115 -6.01 -6.21 14.73
CA GLU A 115 -5.75 -7.25 15.72
C GLU A 115 -4.71 -6.83 16.77
N ASP A 116 -4.41 -5.54 16.88
CA ASP A 116 -3.42 -5.02 17.84
C ASP A 116 -2.05 -5.72 17.74
N ARG A 117 -1.62 -5.99 16.49
CA ARG A 117 -0.34 -6.67 16.22
C ARG A 117 0.83 -5.69 16.04
N ILE A 118 0.54 -4.41 16.13
CA ILE A 118 1.52 -3.33 16.11
C ILE A 118 1.62 -2.75 17.50
N HIS A 119 2.81 -2.76 18.07
CA HIS A 119 3.06 -2.24 19.39
C HIS A 119 4.13 -1.17 19.36
N ILE A 120 3.86 -0.03 20.02
CA ILE A 120 4.83 1.01 20.29
C ILE A 120 4.94 1.16 21.79
N LYS A 121 6.16 1.12 22.32
CA LYS A 121 6.42 1.14 23.77
C LYS A 121 7.54 2.13 24.11
N ASP A 122 7.41 2.80 25.25
CA ASP A 122 8.50 3.46 25.97
C ASP A 122 8.95 2.50 27.07
N GLU A 123 10.08 1.82 26.85
CA GLU A 123 10.47 0.63 27.62
C GLU A 123 9.37 -0.46 27.58
N GLU A 124 8.65 -0.66 28.68
CA GLU A 124 7.53 -1.61 28.80
C GLU A 124 6.16 -0.93 28.75
N THR A 125 6.12 0.41 28.70
CA THR A 125 4.87 1.18 28.73
C THR A 125 4.31 1.37 27.33
N PRO A 126 3.10 0.87 27.02
CA PRO A 126 2.50 1.06 25.72
C PRO A 126 2.27 2.55 25.40
N ILE A 127 2.60 2.95 24.18
CA ILE A 127 2.32 4.26 23.63
C ILE A 127 1.17 4.12 22.63
N PRO A 128 0.05 4.83 22.83
CA PRO A 128 -1.03 4.82 21.85
C PRO A 128 -0.59 5.50 20.56
N PHE A 129 -1.04 4.97 19.43
CA PHE A 129 -0.79 5.55 18.12
C PHE A 129 -2.08 5.65 17.30
N THR A 130 -2.05 6.50 16.29
CA THR A 130 -3.02 6.53 15.20
C THR A 130 -2.28 6.25 13.90
N PHE A 131 -3.01 5.98 12.81
CA PHE A 131 -2.35 5.81 11.52
C PHE A 131 -3.00 6.70 10.46
N LEU A 132 -2.19 7.03 9.46
CA LEU A 132 -2.59 7.69 8.23
C LEU A 132 -2.11 6.84 7.07
N THR A 133 -2.80 6.89 5.94
CA THR A 133 -2.37 6.20 4.75
C THR A 133 -2.00 7.16 3.63
N ALA A 134 -0.95 6.91 2.88
CA ALA A 134 -0.61 7.61 1.65
C ALA A 134 -0.54 6.61 0.49
N ASN A 135 -0.86 7.06 -0.73
CA ASN A 135 -0.73 6.19 -1.89
C ASN A 135 0.74 5.88 -2.14
N TYR A 136 1.03 4.60 -2.30
CA TYR A 136 2.35 4.14 -2.69
C TYR A 136 2.28 3.63 -4.12
N TYR A 137 2.80 4.40 -5.06
CA TYR A 137 2.77 4.04 -6.47
C TYR A 137 3.96 3.14 -6.82
N ASP A 138 3.68 1.89 -7.08
CA ASP A 138 4.64 0.90 -7.58
C ASP A 138 4.90 1.05 -9.10
N GLY A 139 4.56 2.20 -9.67
CA GLY A 139 4.55 2.44 -11.10
C GLY A 139 5.72 3.27 -11.62
N TYR A 140 5.95 3.18 -12.92
CA TYR A 140 6.99 3.88 -13.71
C TYR A 140 7.01 5.41 -13.58
N GLU A 141 5.99 6.01 -12.97
CA GLU A 141 5.79 7.46 -12.95
C GLU A 141 6.25 8.17 -11.66
N SER A 142 6.35 7.49 -10.52
CA SER A 142 6.88 8.08 -9.29
C SER A 142 8.11 7.30 -8.81
N LYS A 143 9.27 7.94 -8.84
CA LYS A 143 10.55 7.41 -8.33
C LYS A 143 10.86 7.87 -6.92
N ASP A 144 10.01 8.70 -6.34
CA ASP A 144 10.23 9.29 -5.04
C ASP A 144 9.36 8.60 -3.99
N HIS A 145 9.96 7.65 -3.29
CA HIS A 145 9.36 6.93 -2.17
C HIS A 145 9.76 7.54 -0.82
N SER A 146 10.15 8.82 -0.83
CA SER A 146 10.59 9.51 0.37
C SER A 146 9.45 9.80 1.34
N ILE A 147 9.77 9.94 2.61
CA ILE A 147 8.80 10.35 3.64
C ILE A 147 8.24 11.76 3.33
N GLU A 148 9.02 12.60 2.69
CA GLU A 148 8.61 13.94 2.23
C GLU A 148 7.49 13.85 1.21
N GLU A 149 7.60 12.92 0.26
CA GLU A 149 6.56 12.67 -0.73
C GLU A 149 5.30 12.11 -0.07
N MET A 150 5.43 11.17 0.87
CA MET A 150 4.29 10.65 1.63
C MET A 150 3.56 11.77 2.39
N ILE A 151 4.30 12.63 3.09
CA ILE A 151 3.73 13.79 3.80
C ILE A 151 3.14 14.80 2.81
N ARG A 152 3.77 15.02 1.65
CA ARG A 152 3.23 15.89 0.60
C ARG A 152 1.87 15.39 0.09
N GLN A 153 1.73 14.08 -0.13
CA GLN A 153 0.47 13.46 -0.51
C GLN A 153 -0.60 13.62 0.58
N LEU A 154 -0.21 13.42 1.85
CA LEU A 154 -1.12 13.63 2.98
C LEU A 154 -1.61 15.09 3.04
N LYS A 155 -0.70 16.07 2.87
CA LYS A 155 -1.04 17.50 2.82
C LYS A 155 -1.92 17.88 1.63
N ALA A 156 -1.77 17.19 0.51
CA ALA A 156 -2.61 17.42 -0.67
C ALA A 156 -4.04 16.89 -0.50
N ARG A 157 -4.29 16.05 0.51
CA ARG A 157 -5.63 15.60 0.85
C ARG A 157 -6.45 16.79 1.36
N LYS A 158 -7.62 17.00 0.78
CA LYS A 158 -8.57 17.98 1.35
C LYS A 158 -9.06 17.42 2.68
N GLU A 159 -8.84 18.16 3.74
CA GLU A 159 -9.43 17.90 5.06
C GLU A 159 -10.95 18.12 5.01
N ASN A 160 -11.66 17.16 4.48
CA ASN A 160 -13.08 17.05 4.75
C ASN A 160 -13.23 15.87 5.71
N THR A 161 -13.68 16.13 6.92
CA THR A 161 -14.18 15.04 7.76
C THR A 161 -15.29 14.33 6.99
N PRO A 162 -15.48 13.01 7.14
CA PRO A 162 -16.60 12.32 6.50
C PRO A 162 -17.92 13.07 6.66
N GLY A 163 -18.27 13.51 7.88
CA GLY A 163 -19.50 14.25 8.16
C GLY A 163 -19.64 15.56 7.39
N GLU A 164 -18.56 16.33 7.20
CA GLU A 164 -18.59 17.54 6.38
C GLU A 164 -18.77 17.22 4.89
N PHE A 165 -18.10 16.20 4.40
CA PHE A 165 -18.25 15.73 3.03
C PHE A 165 -19.68 15.31 2.72
N PHE A 166 -20.31 14.49 3.58
CA PHE A 166 -21.68 14.03 3.37
C PHE A 166 -22.69 15.17 3.43
N LYS A 167 -22.55 16.10 4.38
CA LYS A 167 -23.40 17.30 4.49
C LYS A 167 -23.27 18.21 3.26
N LYS A 168 -22.04 18.48 2.81
CA LYS A 168 -21.76 19.38 1.70
C LYS A 168 -22.30 18.85 0.38
N ASN A 169 -22.27 17.55 0.17
CA ASN A 169 -22.63 16.94 -1.11
C ASN A 169 -24.12 16.53 -1.23
N GLY A 170 -24.93 16.76 -0.20
CA GLY A 170 -26.38 16.50 -0.29
C GLY A 170 -26.67 15.04 -0.69
N VAL A 171 -26.17 14.10 0.11
CA VAL A 171 -26.24 12.67 -0.21
C VAL A 171 -27.65 12.13 -0.07
N ARG A 172 -28.08 11.29 -1.02
CA ARG A 172 -29.38 10.61 -1.03
C ARG A 172 -29.19 9.13 -1.30
N ILE A 173 -29.97 8.32 -0.61
CA ILE A 173 -29.97 6.86 -0.78
C ILE A 173 -31.30 6.47 -1.46
N TYR A 174 -31.20 5.58 -2.44
CA TYR A 174 -32.34 4.96 -3.10
C TYR A 174 -32.24 3.45 -2.95
N ARG A 175 -33.29 2.82 -2.45
CA ARG A 175 -33.40 1.37 -2.34
C ARG A 175 -34.21 0.82 -3.49
N PHE A 176 -33.76 -0.27 -4.09
CA PHE A 176 -34.50 -0.99 -5.11
C PHE A 176 -35.61 -1.83 -4.47
N ILE A 177 -36.81 -1.69 -5.03
CA ILE A 177 -38.00 -2.50 -4.68
C ILE A 177 -38.42 -3.26 -5.92
N PRO A 178 -38.34 -4.60 -5.93
CA PRO A 178 -38.73 -5.40 -7.08
C PRO A 178 -40.25 -5.33 -7.32
N ALA A 179 -40.65 -5.23 -8.59
CA ALA A 179 -42.05 -5.18 -8.98
C ALA A 179 -42.79 -6.52 -8.75
N LYS A 180 -42.06 -7.62 -8.86
CA LYS A 180 -42.54 -9.01 -8.69
C LYS A 180 -41.33 -9.92 -8.48
N THR A 181 -41.57 -11.21 -8.26
CA THR A 181 -40.49 -12.19 -8.18
C THR A 181 -39.65 -12.15 -9.46
N ILE A 182 -38.39 -11.77 -9.32
CA ILE A 182 -37.43 -11.68 -10.42
C ILE A 182 -36.82 -13.07 -10.66
N PRO A 183 -36.77 -13.58 -11.90
CA PRO A 183 -36.06 -14.81 -12.21
C PRO A 183 -34.56 -14.68 -11.82
N ARG A 184 -34.04 -15.63 -11.04
CA ARG A 184 -32.63 -15.61 -10.59
C ARG A 184 -31.66 -16.06 -11.66
N GLU A 185 -32.11 -16.72 -12.72
CA GLU A 185 -31.26 -17.29 -13.75
C GLU A 185 -31.43 -16.53 -15.08
N LYS A 186 -30.31 -16.26 -15.74
CA LYS A 186 -30.24 -15.66 -17.09
C LYS A 186 -30.90 -14.30 -17.25
N ALA A 187 -31.03 -13.54 -16.16
CA ALA A 187 -31.55 -12.18 -16.18
C ALA A 187 -30.64 -11.22 -15.39
N GLN A 188 -30.68 -9.95 -15.75
CA GLN A 188 -30.03 -8.85 -15.07
C GLN A 188 -30.98 -7.67 -14.91
N ILE A 189 -30.77 -6.89 -13.84
CA ILE A 189 -31.50 -5.64 -13.62
C ILE A 189 -30.65 -4.52 -14.23
N VAL A 190 -31.13 -3.91 -15.31
CA VAL A 190 -30.46 -2.77 -15.94
C VAL A 190 -31.10 -1.48 -15.45
N VAL A 191 -30.32 -0.68 -14.77
CA VAL A 191 -30.72 0.60 -14.20
C VAL A 191 -30.19 1.72 -15.07
N THR A 192 -31.06 2.61 -15.51
CA THR A 192 -30.70 3.80 -16.26
C THR A 192 -31.16 5.07 -15.56
N GLY A 193 -30.40 6.15 -15.72
CA GLY A 193 -30.74 7.44 -15.15
C GLY A 193 -29.99 8.58 -15.81
N ILE A 194 -30.44 9.80 -15.57
CA ILE A 194 -29.79 11.02 -16.04
C ILE A 194 -29.17 11.75 -14.87
N LEU A 195 -27.86 11.97 -14.92
CA LEU A 195 -27.09 12.65 -13.89
C LEU A 195 -26.83 14.11 -14.25
N ALA A 196 -27.03 15.02 -13.31
CA ALA A 196 -26.53 16.38 -13.42
C ALA A 196 -25.00 16.38 -13.44
N PRO A 197 -24.34 17.43 -14.00
CA PRO A 197 -22.88 17.47 -14.11
C PRO A 197 -22.14 17.27 -12.78
N GLU A 198 -22.67 17.77 -11.69
CA GLU A 198 -22.11 17.65 -10.33
C GLU A 198 -22.48 16.35 -9.61
N THR A 199 -23.48 15.60 -10.10
CA THR A 199 -23.95 14.39 -9.43
C THR A 199 -23.04 13.20 -9.71
N LYS A 200 -22.70 12.48 -8.66
CA LYS A 200 -21.96 11.22 -8.67
C LYS A 200 -22.85 10.12 -8.07
N VAL A 201 -22.61 8.89 -8.44
CA VAL A 201 -23.40 7.74 -7.96
C VAL A 201 -22.48 6.63 -7.49
N LEU A 202 -22.77 6.10 -6.32
CA LEU A 202 -22.20 4.84 -5.82
C LEU A 202 -23.29 3.78 -5.90
N ALA A 203 -23.04 2.74 -6.68
CA ALA A 203 -23.89 1.58 -6.80
C ALA A 203 -23.49 0.53 -5.76
N ILE A 204 -24.46 0.01 -5.04
CA ILE A 204 -24.32 -1.02 -4.01
C ILE A 204 -25.13 -2.24 -4.42
N GLY A 205 -24.49 -3.39 -4.48
CA GLY A 205 -25.05 -4.68 -4.89
C GLY A 205 -24.20 -5.37 -5.94
N PRO A 206 -24.42 -6.67 -6.21
CA PRO A 206 -23.62 -7.44 -7.16
C PRO A 206 -23.79 -6.90 -8.57
N THR A 207 -22.79 -6.17 -9.03
CA THR A 207 -22.79 -5.42 -10.29
C THR A 207 -22.02 -6.16 -11.36
N HIS A 208 -22.61 -6.29 -12.55
CA HIS A 208 -21.97 -6.94 -13.70
C HIS A 208 -21.33 -5.94 -14.65
N ARG A 209 -21.95 -4.78 -14.81
CA ARG A 209 -21.51 -3.75 -15.74
C ARG A 209 -21.92 -2.37 -15.25
N GLU A 210 -21.07 -1.42 -15.43
CA GLU A 210 -21.35 0.00 -15.24
C GLU A 210 -20.92 0.80 -16.47
N GLY A 211 -21.63 1.87 -16.74
CA GLY A 211 -21.33 2.77 -17.85
C GLY A 211 -21.85 4.17 -17.61
N PHE A 212 -21.13 5.14 -18.14
CA PHE A 212 -21.56 6.54 -18.17
C PHE A 212 -21.22 7.15 -19.53
N GLN A 213 -22.24 7.68 -20.20
CA GLN A 213 -22.06 8.34 -21.49
C GLN A 213 -22.81 9.68 -21.51
N GLY A 214 -22.06 10.76 -21.62
CA GLY A 214 -22.61 12.13 -21.56
C GLY A 214 -23.21 12.42 -20.20
N THR A 215 -24.56 12.36 -20.10
CA THR A 215 -25.31 12.52 -18.86
C THR A 215 -26.04 11.22 -18.45
N LYS A 216 -26.03 10.21 -19.31
CA LYS A 216 -26.73 8.94 -19.08
C LYS A 216 -25.85 7.99 -18.27
N MET A 217 -26.39 7.51 -17.16
CA MET A 217 -25.88 6.40 -16.36
C MET A 217 -26.57 5.10 -16.80
N GLU A 218 -25.81 4.01 -16.84
CA GLU A 218 -26.33 2.65 -17.00
C GLU A 218 -25.56 1.69 -16.10
N ILE A 219 -26.25 0.93 -15.24
CA ILE A 219 -25.66 -0.03 -14.29
C ILE A 219 -26.47 -1.32 -14.38
N SER A 220 -25.77 -2.45 -14.48
CA SER A 220 -26.41 -3.78 -14.49
C SER A 220 -26.09 -4.53 -13.21
N PHE A 221 -27.14 -4.99 -12.52
CA PHE A 221 -27.04 -5.79 -11.29
C PHE A 221 -27.46 -7.24 -11.54
N ALA A 222 -26.90 -8.15 -10.77
CA ALA A 222 -27.40 -9.52 -10.70
C ALA A 222 -28.78 -9.56 -10.04
N THR A 223 -29.59 -10.55 -10.41
CA THR A 223 -30.95 -10.70 -9.92
C THR A 223 -31.08 -11.48 -8.62
N ASP A 224 -30.00 -11.99 -8.08
CA ASP A 224 -29.94 -12.81 -6.86
C ASP A 224 -29.71 -12.01 -5.57
N SER A 225 -29.65 -10.69 -5.66
CA SER A 225 -29.46 -9.81 -4.51
C SER A 225 -30.78 -9.15 -4.09
N ASP A 226 -31.07 -9.22 -2.80
CA ASP A 226 -32.19 -8.50 -2.18
C ASP A 226 -31.83 -7.07 -1.74
N ASP A 227 -30.52 -6.72 -1.71
CA ASP A 227 -29.98 -5.45 -1.22
C ASP A 227 -29.26 -4.68 -2.34
N ILE A 228 -30.04 -4.02 -3.20
CA ILE A 228 -29.54 -3.12 -4.23
C ILE A 228 -29.87 -1.68 -3.83
N PHE A 229 -28.82 -0.83 -3.77
CA PHE A 229 -28.96 0.59 -3.48
C PHE A 229 -28.18 1.44 -4.49
N LEU A 230 -28.66 2.67 -4.68
CA LEU A 230 -27.91 3.75 -5.31
C LEU A 230 -27.73 4.88 -4.30
N VAL A 231 -26.52 5.34 -4.13
CA VAL A 231 -26.20 6.51 -3.29
C VAL A 231 -25.75 7.64 -4.21
N SER A 232 -26.54 8.71 -4.28
CA SER A 232 -26.18 9.88 -5.08
C SER A 232 -25.55 10.97 -4.21
N PHE A 233 -24.45 11.54 -4.71
CA PHE A 233 -23.76 12.68 -4.14
C PHE A 233 -24.03 13.88 -5.03
N GLY A 234 -24.71 14.90 -4.54
CA GLY A 234 -25.13 16.09 -5.29
C GLY A 234 -26.64 16.14 -5.50
N LYS A 235 -27.08 16.29 -6.76
CA LYS A 235 -28.51 16.33 -7.07
C LYS A 235 -29.14 14.96 -7.23
N GLU A 236 -30.46 14.92 -7.31
CA GLU A 236 -31.25 13.71 -7.59
C GLU A 236 -30.91 13.10 -8.94
N ILE A 237 -31.12 11.80 -9.06
CA ILE A 237 -31.00 11.07 -10.32
C ILE A 237 -32.33 11.24 -11.06
N ASN A 238 -32.32 11.87 -12.21
CA ASN A 238 -33.51 12.07 -13.03
C ASN A 238 -33.81 10.85 -13.90
N LEU A 239 -35.05 10.61 -14.22
CA LEU A 239 -35.51 9.54 -15.11
C LEU A 239 -34.94 8.16 -14.74
N LEU A 240 -34.87 7.89 -13.41
CA LEU A 240 -34.39 6.63 -12.91
C LEU A 240 -35.37 5.50 -13.23
N LYS A 241 -34.87 4.48 -13.97
CA LYS A 241 -35.65 3.30 -14.39
C LYS A 241 -34.86 2.03 -14.10
N ALA A 242 -35.60 0.95 -13.83
CA ALA A 242 -35.05 -0.38 -13.67
C ALA A 242 -35.79 -1.37 -14.57
N GLU A 243 -35.10 -1.94 -15.53
CA GLU A 243 -35.61 -2.87 -16.54
C GLU A 243 -34.98 -4.25 -16.33
N LEU A 244 -35.73 -5.30 -16.55
CA LEU A 244 -35.24 -6.67 -16.54
C LEU A 244 -34.83 -7.05 -17.95
N LYS A 245 -33.57 -7.47 -18.12
CA LYS A 245 -33.03 -7.92 -19.41
C LYS A 245 -32.46 -9.32 -19.34
N SER A 246 -32.43 -10.02 -20.46
CA SER A 246 -31.81 -11.33 -20.54
C SER A 246 -30.28 -11.21 -20.44
N TRP A 247 -29.68 -12.28 -19.90
CA TRP A 247 -28.22 -12.47 -19.87
C TRP A 247 -27.85 -13.65 -20.77
N GLY A 248 -26.84 -13.49 -21.61
CA GLY A 248 -26.27 -14.55 -22.44
C GLY A 248 -26.22 -14.19 -23.93
N PRO A 249 -26.18 -15.17 -24.85
CA PRO A 249 -26.04 -14.93 -26.30
C PRO A 249 -27.15 -14.07 -26.93
N GLU A 250 -28.32 -14.00 -26.28
CA GLU A 250 -29.43 -13.09 -26.61
C GLU A 250 -29.44 -11.88 -25.66
N GLU A 251 -28.23 -11.32 -25.39
CA GLU A 251 -28.07 -10.16 -24.53
C GLU A 251 -29.01 -9.02 -24.93
N ASP A 252 -29.52 -8.31 -23.91
CA ASP A 252 -30.39 -7.14 -24.03
C ASP A 252 -31.84 -7.38 -24.49
N ARG A 253 -32.31 -8.62 -24.55
CA ARG A 253 -33.74 -8.85 -24.73
C ARG A 253 -34.48 -8.30 -23.51
N ASP A 254 -35.40 -7.37 -23.80
CA ASP A 254 -36.29 -6.81 -22.77
C ASP A 254 -37.24 -7.87 -22.22
N LEU A 255 -37.22 -8.04 -20.88
CA LEU A 255 -38.11 -8.95 -20.15
C LEU A 255 -39.17 -8.20 -19.34
N GLY A 256 -39.18 -6.87 -19.43
CA GLY A 256 -40.13 -5.97 -18.79
C GLY A 256 -39.55 -5.17 -17.62
N GLU A 257 -40.44 -4.61 -16.82
CA GLU A 257 -40.07 -3.81 -15.65
C GLU A 257 -39.52 -4.71 -14.53
N ALA A 258 -38.32 -4.33 -14.00
CA ALA A 258 -37.71 -5.03 -12.86
C ALA A 258 -38.29 -4.57 -11.52
N GLY A 259 -38.58 -3.28 -11.38
CA GLY A 259 -39.02 -2.65 -10.16
C GLY A 259 -38.76 -1.16 -10.15
N SER A 260 -38.71 -0.57 -8.98
CA SER A 260 -38.46 0.86 -8.82
C SER A 260 -37.48 1.15 -7.70
N PHE A 261 -36.76 2.29 -7.83
CA PHE A 261 -35.95 2.84 -6.76
C PHE A 261 -36.79 3.85 -5.96
N VAL A 262 -36.82 3.68 -4.66
CA VAL A 262 -37.52 4.58 -3.74
C VAL A 262 -36.52 5.25 -2.81
N PRO A 263 -36.74 6.51 -2.41
CA PRO A 263 -35.94 7.16 -1.38
C PRO A 263 -35.87 6.29 -0.11
N TYR A 264 -34.67 6.18 0.47
CA TYR A 264 -34.44 5.45 1.70
C TYR A 264 -33.99 6.45 2.78
N GLU A 265 -34.81 6.57 3.81
CA GLU A 265 -34.61 7.58 4.87
C GLU A 265 -33.69 7.02 5.96
N GLU A 266 -32.40 7.16 5.74
CA GLU A 266 -31.36 6.88 6.72
C GLU A 266 -30.25 7.93 6.58
N ASP A 267 -29.51 8.18 7.66
CA ASP A 267 -28.30 8.99 7.60
C ASP A 267 -27.27 8.33 6.68
N ALA A 268 -26.84 9.05 5.66
CA ALA A 268 -26.05 8.47 4.57
C ALA A 268 -24.64 8.06 5.04
N GLU A 269 -24.02 8.80 5.95
CA GLU A 269 -22.72 8.45 6.52
C GLU A 269 -22.83 7.16 7.31
N LYS A 270 -23.81 7.09 8.21
CA LYS A 270 -24.07 5.90 9.05
C LYS A 270 -24.43 4.67 8.22
N PHE A 271 -25.26 4.83 7.17
CA PHE A 271 -25.60 3.76 6.25
C PHE A 271 -24.36 3.20 5.56
N LEU A 272 -23.55 4.07 4.96
CA LEU A 272 -22.34 3.64 4.24
C LEU A 272 -21.31 3.04 5.19
N GLU A 273 -21.09 3.64 6.36
CA GLU A 273 -20.20 3.09 7.36
C GLU A 273 -20.61 1.66 7.77
N THR A 274 -21.89 1.48 8.09
CA THR A 274 -22.46 0.17 8.46
C THR A 274 -22.30 -0.85 7.33
N TYR A 275 -22.62 -0.43 6.10
CA TYR A 275 -22.47 -1.29 4.91
C TYR A 275 -21.03 -1.72 4.67
N PHE A 276 -20.10 -0.77 4.65
CA PHE A 276 -18.69 -1.07 4.36
C PHE A 276 -18.02 -1.85 5.49
N ARG A 277 -18.26 -1.52 6.75
CA ARG A 277 -17.75 -2.30 7.90
C ARG A 277 -18.22 -3.75 7.83
N LYS A 278 -19.50 -3.99 7.53
CA LYS A 278 -20.06 -5.34 7.34
C LYS A 278 -19.37 -6.07 6.19
N LYS A 279 -19.22 -5.41 5.03
CA LYS A 279 -18.59 -6.01 3.85
C LYS A 279 -17.12 -6.32 4.06
N TRP A 280 -16.37 -5.44 4.69
CA TRP A 280 -14.97 -5.72 5.05
C TRP A 280 -14.86 -6.88 6.02
N LYS A 281 -15.71 -6.91 7.04
CA LYS A 281 -15.73 -8.03 7.99
C LYS A 281 -16.03 -9.34 7.27
N GLU A 282 -17.00 -9.39 6.38
CA GLU A 282 -17.33 -10.56 5.57
C GLU A 282 -16.14 -10.97 4.68
N GLU A 283 -15.52 -10.04 3.98
CA GLU A 283 -14.46 -10.32 3.01
C GLU A 283 -13.11 -10.65 3.68
N LEU A 284 -12.76 -9.91 4.72
CA LEU A 284 -11.50 -10.09 5.45
C LEU A 284 -11.58 -11.21 6.49
N SER A 285 -12.74 -11.44 7.14
CA SER A 285 -12.88 -12.57 8.08
C SER A 285 -12.77 -13.92 7.40
N ASN A 286 -13.19 -14.02 6.14
CA ASN A 286 -12.97 -15.22 5.34
C ASN A 286 -11.47 -15.47 5.05
N ARG A 287 -10.66 -14.43 5.07
CA ARG A 287 -9.22 -14.49 4.78
C ARG A 287 -8.35 -14.49 6.05
N TRP A 288 -8.69 -13.65 7.03
CA TRP A 288 -7.81 -13.29 8.15
C TRP A 288 -8.38 -13.63 9.53
N GLN A 289 -9.62 -14.15 9.61
CA GLN A 289 -10.31 -14.47 10.87
C GLN A 289 -10.32 -13.27 11.85
N LEU A 290 -10.61 -12.06 11.33
CA LEU A 290 -10.63 -10.86 12.16
C LEU A 290 -11.66 -10.98 13.28
N GLU A 291 -11.20 -10.86 14.53
CA GLU A 291 -12.03 -10.87 15.73
C GLU A 291 -12.52 -9.46 16.07
N ASN A 292 -11.66 -8.48 15.90
CA ASN A 292 -11.93 -7.09 16.23
C ASN A 292 -12.64 -6.33 15.10
N ASP A 293 -13.36 -5.27 15.46
CA ASP A 293 -13.95 -4.35 14.50
C ASP A 293 -12.89 -3.36 13.99
N LEU A 294 -13.06 -2.94 12.74
CA LEU A 294 -12.22 -1.91 12.14
C LEU A 294 -12.59 -0.55 12.73
N GLY A 295 -11.65 0.09 13.44
CA GLY A 295 -11.89 1.32 14.18
C GLY A 295 -12.23 2.54 13.30
N ASP A 296 -12.58 3.66 13.94
CA ASP A 296 -12.98 4.91 13.27
C ASP A 296 -11.89 5.49 12.36
N THR A 297 -10.62 5.26 12.71
CA THR A 297 -9.48 5.66 11.87
C THR A 297 -9.55 5.01 10.50
N PHE A 298 -9.89 3.72 10.45
CA PHE A 298 -10.02 3.00 9.19
C PHE A 298 -11.17 3.53 8.33
N TRP A 299 -12.32 3.81 8.95
CA TRP A 299 -13.46 4.43 8.26
C TRP A 299 -13.08 5.79 7.65
N ARG A 300 -12.39 6.63 8.41
CA ARG A 300 -11.90 7.93 7.93
C ARG A 300 -10.96 7.79 6.72
N GLU A 301 -9.99 6.87 6.79
CA GLU A 301 -9.06 6.64 5.68
C GLU A 301 -9.78 6.14 4.42
N PHE A 302 -10.74 5.23 4.59
CA PHE A 302 -11.56 4.77 3.48
C PHE A 302 -12.43 5.87 2.88
N CYS A 303 -13.07 6.71 3.71
CA CYS A 303 -13.83 7.87 3.22
C CYS A 303 -12.95 8.83 2.41
N THR A 304 -11.69 9.00 2.80
CA THR A 304 -10.74 9.82 2.03
C THR A 304 -10.54 9.26 0.62
N GLU A 305 -10.39 7.95 0.49
CA GLU A 305 -10.31 7.26 -0.82
C GLU A 305 -11.62 7.39 -1.61
N LEU A 306 -12.76 7.15 -0.98
CA LEU A 306 -14.07 7.33 -1.60
C LEU A 306 -14.22 8.74 -2.19
N MET A 307 -13.83 9.76 -1.44
CA MET A 307 -13.86 11.15 -1.91
C MET A 307 -12.99 11.36 -3.15
N GLN A 308 -11.76 10.83 -3.15
CA GLN A 308 -10.84 10.93 -4.29
C GLN A 308 -11.41 10.24 -5.54
N TYR A 309 -11.97 9.06 -5.41
CA TYR A 309 -12.61 8.36 -6.53
C TYR A 309 -13.83 9.13 -7.07
N LEU A 310 -14.65 9.67 -6.17
CA LEU A 310 -15.79 10.49 -6.57
C LEU A 310 -15.38 11.82 -7.27
N GLU A 311 -14.17 12.33 -7.07
CA GLU A 311 -13.65 13.45 -7.87
C GLU A 311 -13.40 13.05 -9.33
N GLY A 312 -12.87 11.85 -9.57
CA GLY A 312 -12.48 11.35 -10.89
C GLY A 312 -13.61 10.66 -11.67
N GLU A 313 -14.51 9.98 -11.00
CA GLU A 313 -15.51 9.10 -11.62
C GLU A 313 -16.94 9.55 -11.35
N LYS A 314 -17.85 9.31 -12.30
CA LYS A 314 -19.27 9.67 -12.21
C LYS A 314 -20.11 8.55 -11.57
N VAL A 315 -19.73 7.33 -11.85
CA VAL A 315 -20.38 6.12 -11.35
C VAL A 315 -19.30 5.24 -10.74
N LEU A 316 -19.51 4.82 -9.52
CA LEU A 316 -18.66 3.90 -8.78
C LEU A 316 -19.48 2.69 -8.36
N VAL A 317 -18.83 1.55 -8.22
CA VAL A 317 -19.38 0.32 -7.66
C VAL A 317 -18.72 0.04 -6.32
N ALA A 318 -19.51 -0.23 -5.29
CA ALA A 318 -19.03 -0.42 -3.93
C ALA A 318 -18.02 -1.59 -3.82
N GLU A 319 -18.29 -2.72 -4.48
CA GLU A 319 -17.38 -3.87 -4.48
C GLU A 319 -16.05 -3.55 -5.20
N GLU A 320 -16.09 -2.78 -6.29
CA GLU A 320 -14.87 -2.32 -6.96
C GLU A 320 -14.06 -1.37 -6.07
N LEU A 321 -14.75 -0.46 -5.39
CA LEU A 321 -14.11 0.46 -4.44
C LEU A 321 -13.41 -0.32 -3.30
N ILE A 322 -14.08 -1.34 -2.73
CA ILE A 322 -13.49 -2.21 -1.72
C ILE A 322 -12.24 -2.89 -2.28
N ARG A 323 -12.34 -3.51 -3.46
CA ARG A 323 -11.20 -4.20 -4.09
C ARG A 323 -10.03 -3.25 -4.40
N ARG A 324 -10.29 -2.04 -4.88
CA ARG A 324 -9.26 -1.03 -5.14
C ARG A 324 -8.58 -0.60 -3.84
N PHE A 325 -9.35 -0.38 -2.79
CA PHE A 325 -8.81 0.01 -1.49
C PHE A 325 -7.98 -1.10 -0.87
N THR A 326 -8.52 -2.31 -0.77
CA THR A 326 -7.82 -3.46 -0.15
C THR A 326 -6.64 -3.94 -0.99
N GLY A 327 -6.75 -3.95 -2.31
CA GLY A 327 -5.67 -4.37 -3.23
C GLY A 327 -4.61 -3.31 -3.51
N SER A 328 -4.75 -2.09 -2.95
CA SER A 328 -3.76 -1.05 -3.15
C SER A 328 -2.62 -1.13 -2.14
N LYS A 329 -1.40 -0.87 -2.61
CA LYS A 329 -0.23 -0.71 -1.77
C LYS A 329 -0.21 0.70 -1.19
N LYS A 330 -0.09 0.81 0.11
CA LYS A 330 -0.09 2.07 0.86
C LYS A 330 1.16 2.24 1.68
N ALA A 331 1.61 3.45 1.80
CA ALA A 331 2.46 3.85 2.91
C ALA A 331 1.56 4.12 4.11
N ILE A 332 1.79 3.41 5.19
CA ILE A 332 1.06 3.52 6.45
C ILE A 332 1.98 4.25 7.42
N LEU A 333 1.51 5.38 7.94
CA LEU A 333 2.28 6.24 8.83
C LEU A 333 1.69 6.13 10.24
N LEU A 334 2.36 5.40 11.12
CA LEU A 334 1.99 5.32 12.53
C LEU A 334 2.42 6.60 13.22
N GLN A 335 1.46 7.30 13.81
CA GLN A 335 1.66 8.60 14.45
C GLN A 335 1.53 8.45 15.96
N TYR A 336 2.54 8.86 16.72
CA TYR A 336 2.60 8.74 18.16
C TYR A 336 3.44 9.84 18.79
N GLY A 337 3.27 10.07 20.11
CA GLY A 337 3.96 11.11 20.84
C GLY A 337 4.78 10.58 22.00
N ILE A 338 5.97 11.13 22.21
CA ILE A 338 6.85 10.83 23.34
C ILE A 338 7.28 12.11 24.05
N SER A 339 7.40 12.05 25.37
CA SER A 339 7.92 13.14 26.19
C SER A 339 9.27 12.75 26.80
N PHE A 340 10.22 13.67 26.73
CA PHE A 340 11.55 13.55 27.31
C PHE A 340 11.77 14.63 28.35
N ALA A 341 12.29 14.28 29.51
CA ALA A 341 12.88 15.26 30.44
C ALA A 341 14.19 15.85 29.87
N PRO A 342 14.73 16.93 30.46
CA PRO A 342 16.04 17.46 30.06
C PRO A 342 17.14 16.42 30.17
N ASN A 343 17.94 16.23 29.12
CA ASN A 343 19.06 15.27 29.05
C ASN A 343 18.64 13.81 29.34
N GLU A 344 17.37 13.47 29.12
CA GLU A 344 16.85 12.11 29.34
C GLU A 344 17.18 11.21 28.14
N THR A 345 17.58 9.98 28.43
CA THR A 345 17.67 8.88 27.48
C THR A 345 16.48 7.95 27.67
N LYS A 346 15.83 7.56 26.58
CA LYS A 346 14.69 6.64 26.55
C LYS A 346 14.90 5.51 25.57
N THR A 347 14.31 4.38 25.87
CA THR A 347 14.24 3.24 24.95
C THR A 347 12.85 3.19 24.32
N VAL A 348 12.79 3.35 23.01
CA VAL A 348 11.54 3.24 22.23
C VAL A 348 11.56 1.94 21.44
N ILE A 349 10.53 1.15 21.58
CA ILE A 349 10.40 -0.15 20.91
C ILE A 349 9.19 -0.09 19.98
N ILE A 350 9.37 -0.56 18.73
CA ILE A 350 8.30 -0.74 17.75
C ILE A 350 8.33 -2.19 17.29
N GLU A 351 7.21 -2.88 17.46
CA GLU A 351 7.02 -4.26 17.02
C GLU A 351 5.90 -4.28 15.99
N TYR A 352 6.12 -4.88 14.83
CA TYR A 352 5.10 -5.01 13.80
C TYR A 352 5.39 -6.20 12.88
N PRO A 353 4.37 -6.85 12.31
CA PRO A 353 4.55 -7.85 11.28
C PRO A 353 4.81 -7.21 9.93
N THR A 354 5.58 -7.89 9.09
CA THR A 354 5.83 -7.48 7.69
C THR A 354 5.85 -8.66 6.75
N THR A 355 5.72 -8.39 5.45
CA THR A 355 5.80 -9.39 4.41
C THR A 355 6.95 -9.11 3.46
N SER A 356 7.54 -10.18 2.90
CA SER A 356 8.52 -10.04 1.82
C SER A 356 7.83 -9.83 0.47
N HIS A 357 8.52 -9.17 -0.45
CA HIS A 357 8.16 -9.20 -1.87
C HIS A 357 8.75 -10.46 -2.52
N THR A 358 7.93 -11.20 -3.29
CA THR A 358 8.33 -12.49 -3.87
C THR A 358 8.56 -12.40 -5.37
N ASP A 359 9.75 -12.78 -5.84
CA ASP A 359 9.95 -13.12 -7.24
C ASP A 359 9.84 -14.65 -7.42
N THR A 360 8.67 -15.11 -7.83
CA THR A 360 8.38 -16.54 -8.04
C THR A 360 9.20 -17.17 -9.16
N ARG A 361 9.76 -16.38 -10.09
CA ARG A 361 10.61 -16.87 -11.18
C ARG A 361 12.01 -17.22 -10.69
N GLU A 362 12.49 -16.49 -9.68
CA GLU A 362 13.83 -16.64 -9.15
C GLU A 362 13.86 -17.34 -7.79
N ASP A 363 12.69 -17.62 -7.22
CA ASP A 363 12.53 -18.20 -5.89
C ASP A 363 13.31 -17.38 -4.85
N THR A 364 13.03 -16.06 -4.87
CA THR A 364 13.66 -15.08 -3.99
C THR A 364 12.63 -14.21 -3.30
N HIS A 365 12.99 -13.74 -2.11
CA HIS A 365 12.17 -12.86 -1.28
C HIS A 365 12.96 -11.63 -0.90
N GLU A 366 12.42 -10.46 -1.21
CA GLU A 366 13.02 -9.17 -0.94
C GLU A 366 12.35 -8.48 0.23
N ILE A 367 13.15 -7.88 1.09
CA ILE A 367 12.75 -7.03 2.19
C ILE A 367 13.45 -5.69 2.00
N GLU A 368 12.74 -4.61 2.17
CA GLU A 368 13.30 -3.27 2.20
C GLU A 368 12.89 -2.56 3.50
N TYR A 369 13.77 -1.69 3.99
CA TYR A 369 13.54 -0.88 5.17
C TYR A 369 14.12 0.51 4.94
N LEU A 370 13.26 1.54 5.06
CA LEU A 370 13.65 2.93 4.84
C LEU A 370 14.49 3.44 6.01
N LEU A 371 15.75 3.68 5.78
CA LEU A 371 16.67 4.26 6.76
C LEU A 371 16.72 5.79 6.67
N HIS A 372 16.44 6.34 5.50
CA HIS A 372 16.57 7.78 5.25
C HIS A 372 15.71 8.72 6.12
N PRO A 373 14.54 8.32 6.69
CA PRO A 373 13.83 9.18 7.64
C PRO A 373 14.66 9.55 8.86
N ALA A 374 15.63 8.71 9.23
CA ALA A 374 16.54 8.99 10.35
C ALA A 374 17.46 10.23 10.14
N LYS A 375 17.59 10.75 8.92
CA LYS A 375 18.35 11.97 8.63
C LYS A 375 17.78 13.23 9.30
N TYR A 376 16.52 13.21 9.73
CA TYR A 376 15.86 14.32 10.40
C TYR A 376 16.13 14.42 11.90
N TRP A 377 16.80 13.42 12.48
CA TRP A 377 17.29 13.48 13.84
C TRP A 377 18.58 14.31 13.94
N LYS A 378 18.87 14.86 15.12
CA LYS A 378 20.12 15.63 15.37
C LYS A 378 21.38 14.85 14.99
N SER A 379 21.40 13.56 15.32
CA SER A 379 22.38 12.57 14.86
C SER A 379 21.79 11.17 14.94
N PHE A 380 22.40 10.28 14.19
CA PHE A 380 22.06 8.85 14.18
C PHE A 380 23.36 8.04 14.24
N GLU A 381 23.44 7.14 15.19
CA GLU A 381 24.63 6.32 15.43
C GLU A 381 24.25 4.86 15.66
N ASN A 382 25.18 3.94 15.44
CA ASN A 382 25.18 2.53 15.87
C ASN A 382 23.93 1.74 15.43
N LEU A 383 23.73 1.61 14.10
CA LEU A 383 22.74 0.71 13.55
C LEU A 383 23.22 -0.74 13.61
N THR A 384 22.46 -1.60 14.27
CA THR A 384 22.63 -3.06 14.22
C THR A 384 21.40 -3.68 13.54
N VAL A 385 21.63 -4.49 12.53
CA VAL A 385 20.57 -5.21 11.83
C VAL A 385 20.76 -6.71 12.03
N ASN A 386 19.78 -7.35 12.64
CA ASN A 386 19.71 -8.79 12.84
C ASN A 386 18.69 -9.40 11.88
N LEU A 387 19.01 -10.54 11.28
CA LEU A 387 18.12 -11.29 10.41
C LEU A 387 18.12 -12.76 10.82
N ILE A 388 16.97 -13.26 11.20
CA ILE A 388 16.71 -14.68 11.44
C ILE A 388 15.91 -15.17 10.24
N PRO A 389 16.57 -15.81 9.25
CA PRO A 389 15.94 -16.19 8.00
C PRO A 389 15.06 -17.44 8.19
N PRO A 390 14.03 -17.63 7.33
CA PRO A 390 13.22 -18.86 7.37
C PRO A 390 14.03 -20.04 6.85
N LYS A 391 13.69 -21.24 7.31
CA LYS A 391 14.34 -22.50 6.88
C LYS A 391 14.22 -22.75 5.40
N SER A 392 13.17 -22.25 4.75
CA SER A 392 12.95 -22.38 3.29
C SER A 392 13.93 -21.53 2.48
N HIS A 393 14.31 -20.33 2.96
CA HIS A 393 15.20 -19.38 2.26
C HIS A 393 16.32 -18.88 3.17
N PRO A 394 17.24 -19.79 3.56
CA PRO A 394 18.19 -19.51 4.65
C PRO A 394 19.39 -18.64 4.21
N TYR A 395 19.45 -18.18 2.98
CA TYR A 395 20.63 -17.47 2.46
C TYR A 395 20.31 -16.03 2.05
N ILE A 396 21.12 -15.08 2.49
CA ILE A 396 21.18 -13.74 1.88
C ILE A 396 21.92 -13.90 0.54
N VAL A 397 21.23 -13.61 -0.56
CA VAL A 397 21.82 -13.68 -1.92
C VAL A 397 22.26 -12.31 -2.44
N ASP A 398 21.66 -11.25 -1.89
CA ASP A 398 22.05 -9.85 -2.15
C ASP A 398 21.60 -8.96 -0.98
N SER A 399 22.30 -7.85 -0.72
CA SER A 399 21.90 -6.85 0.26
C SER A 399 22.65 -5.54 0.08
N SER A 400 22.04 -4.41 0.54
CA SER A 400 22.69 -3.10 0.57
C SER A 400 23.74 -2.97 1.69
N MET A 401 23.65 -3.78 2.75
CA MET A 401 24.61 -3.84 3.84
C MET A 401 25.40 -5.15 3.82
N LYS A 402 26.59 -5.15 4.45
CA LYS A 402 27.41 -6.36 4.59
C LYS A 402 27.00 -7.14 5.84
N PHE A 403 26.40 -8.29 5.65
CA PHE A 403 26.02 -9.20 6.72
C PHE A 403 27.11 -10.21 7.02
N LYS A 404 27.33 -10.46 8.30
CA LYS A 404 28.12 -11.57 8.83
C LYS A 404 27.19 -12.67 9.27
N LYS A 405 27.46 -13.91 8.86
CA LYS A 405 26.70 -15.07 9.29
C LYS A 405 27.08 -15.41 10.74
N GLU A 406 26.06 -15.59 11.57
CA GLU A 406 26.14 -16.05 12.95
C GLU A 406 25.45 -17.42 13.12
N GLU A 407 25.41 -17.99 14.33
CA GLU A 407 24.77 -19.30 14.57
C GLU A 407 23.26 -19.29 14.30
N SER A 408 22.57 -18.22 14.72
CA SER A 408 21.11 -18.09 14.62
C SER A 408 20.63 -17.29 13.39
N GLY A 409 21.55 -16.79 12.55
CA GLY A 409 21.14 -15.95 11.41
C GLY A 409 22.26 -15.10 10.85
N TYR A 410 22.00 -13.81 10.66
CA TYR A 410 22.93 -12.85 10.09
C TYR A 410 22.86 -11.52 10.85
N THR A 411 24.00 -10.87 11.01
CA THR A 411 24.11 -9.55 11.63
C THR A 411 24.91 -8.59 10.76
N ALA A 412 24.44 -7.36 10.63
CA ALA A 412 25.15 -6.25 10.01
C ALA A 412 25.25 -5.08 10.99
N PHE A 413 26.31 -4.29 10.88
CA PHE A 413 26.54 -3.11 11.72
C PHE A 413 26.99 -1.94 10.88
N SER A 414 26.47 -0.75 11.20
CA SER A 414 26.95 0.53 10.67
C SER A 414 27.05 1.56 11.80
N GLN A 415 28.21 2.22 11.92
CA GLN A 415 28.38 3.26 12.93
C GLN A 415 27.61 4.55 12.60
N GLN A 416 27.32 4.79 11.34
CA GLN A 416 26.59 5.96 10.85
C GLN A 416 25.40 5.51 10.02
N LEU A 417 24.46 6.42 9.80
CA LEU A 417 23.32 6.16 8.90
C LEU A 417 23.83 5.76 7.52
N PRO A 418 23.43 4.58 6.97
CA PRO A 418 23.75 4.21 5.60
C PRO A 418 23.22 5.22 4.59
N GLN A 419 23.89 5.37 3.45
CA GLN A 419 23.45 6.28 2.38
C GLN A 419 22.25 5.75 1.59
N GLU A 420 22.08 4.43 1.57
CA GLU A 420 20.99 3.74 0.89
C GLU A 420 20.10 3.07 1.94
N ASP A 421 18.84 2.94 1.62
CA ASP A 421 17.89 2.16 2.41
C ASP A 421 18.32 0.69 2.48
N LEU A 422 17.92 0.02 3.55
CA LEU A 422 18.24 -1.39 3.73
C LEU A 422 17.43 -2.23 2.75
N ARG A 423 18.12 -3.04 1.95
CA ARG A 423 17.55 -4.05 1.08
C ARG A 423 18.21 -5.39 1.36
N ILE A 424 17.40 -6.42 1.57
CA ILE A 424 17.85 -7.80 1.80
C ILE A 424 17.10 -8.72 0.86
N LEU A 425 17.84 -9.50 0.09
CA LEU A 425 17.27 -10.51 -0.80
C LEU A 425 17.62 -11.90 -0.28
N LEU A 426 16.58 -12.69 0.07
CA LEU A 426 16.70 -14.07 0.55
C LEU A 426 16.49 -15.05 -0.60
N GLY A 427 17.13 -16.21 -0.50
CA GLY A 427 16.99 -17.27 -1.48
C GLY A 427 17.33 -18.65 -0.92
N THR A 428 16.94 -19.67 -1.67
CA THR A 428 17.16 -21.10 -1.33
C THR A 428 18.61 -21.53 -1.44
N LYS A 429 19.47 -20.77 -2.16
CA LYS A 429 20.88 -21.08 -2.42
C LYS A 429 21.76 -19.84 -2.35
N PRO A 430 22.97 -19.93 -1.78
CA PRO A 430 23.84 -18.74 -1.57
C PRO A 430 24.30 -18.07 -2.88
N HIS A 431 24.21 -18.77 -4.02
CA HIS A 431 24.67 -18.28 -5.33
C HIS A 431 23.55 -18.22 -6.36
N LEU A 432 22.28 -18.06 -5.91
CA LEU A 432 21.12 -18.12 -6.79
C LEU A 432 21.22 -17.13 -7.97
N LEU A 433 21.69 -15.90 -7.72
CA LEU A 433 21.85 -14.86 -8.74
C LEU A 433 23.16 -14.91 -9.52
N TRP A 434 24.09 -15.84 -9.18
CA TRP A 434 25.39 -15.90 -9.85
C TRP A 434 25.26 -16.16 -11.36
N ARG A 435 24.36 -17.06 -11.76
CA ARG A 435 24.10 -17.34 -13.18
C ARG A 435 23.58 -16.11 -13.93
N LYS A 436 22.76 -15.28 -13.30
CA LYS A 436 22.20 -14.07 -13.90
C LYS A 436 23.27 -12.98 -14.01
N ARG A 437 24.08 -12.80 -12.97
CA ARG A 437 25.25 -11.91 -12.99
C ARG A 437 26.25 -12.35 -14.08
N MET A 438 26.55 -13.64 -14.18
CA MET A 438 27.43 -14.17 -15.22
C MET A 438 26.89 -13.97 -16.64
N LYS A 439 25.59 -14.13 -16.88
CA LYS A 439 24.98 -13.85 -18.19
C LYS A 439 25.13 -12.39 -18.59
N LYS A 440 24.96 -11.44 -17.65
CA LYS A 440 25.17 -10.00 -17.92
C LYS A 440 26.61 -9.67 -18.37
N PHE A 441 27.62 -10.44 -17.93
CA PHE A 441 29.02 -10.26 -18.32
C PHE A 441 29.40 -11.12 -19.55
N LEU A 442 28.91 -12.36 -19.61
CA LEU A 442 29.28 -13.31 -20.69
C LEU A 442 28.68 -12.90 -22.04
N VAL A 443 27.45 -12.38 -22.08
CA VAL A 443 26.82 -11.98 -23.35
C VAL A 443 27.57 -10.82 -24.02
N PRO A 444 27.88 -9.70 -23.34
CA PRO A 444 28.72 -8.65 -23.93
C PRO A 444 30.12 -9.12 -24.31
N LEU A 445 30.73 -9.97 -23.47
CA LEU A 445 32.05 -10.55 -23.75
C LEU A 445 32.02 -11.42 -25.02
N LEU A 446 31.00 -12.26 -25.17
CA LEU A 446 30.80 -13.11 -26.34
C LEU A 446 30.61 -12.27 -27.62
N ILE A 447 29.82 -11.20 -27.55
CA ILE A 447 29.62 -10.28 -28.67
C ILE A 447 30.95 -9.60 -29.07
N VAL A 448 31.74 -9.18 -28.10
CA VAL A 448 33.06 -8.60 -28.36
C VAL A 448 34.00 -9.63 -28.98
N LEU A 449 34.01 -10.85 -28.48
CA LEU A 449 34.83 -11.96 -28.99
C LEU A 449 34.45 -12.32 -30.44
N LEU A 450 33.16 -12.46 -30.73
CA LEU A 450 32.62 -12.70 -32.06
C LEU A 450 32.99 -11.58 -33.05
N TYR A 451 32.97 -10.35 -32.59
CA TYR A 451 33.41 -9.19 -33.36
C TYR A 451 34.87 -9.28 -33.74
N PHE A 452 35.77 -9.63 -32.82
CA PHE A 452 37.20 -9.78 -33.10
C PHE A 452 37.48 -10.96 -34.02
N VAL A 453 36.80 -12.10 -33.84
CA VAL A 453 36.90 -13.27 -34.74
C VAL A 453 36.47 -12.89 -36.17
N ARG A 454 35.32 -12.22 -36.31
CA ARG A 454 34.81 -11.75 -37.61
C ARG A 454 35.75 -10.73 -38.28
N ARG A 455 36.31 -9.83 -37.49
CA ARG A 455 37.29 -8.84 -37.98
C ARG A 455 38.57 -9.51 -38.45
N ARG A 456 39.05 -10.56 -37.73
CA ARG A 456 40.23 -11.33 -38.11
C ARG A 456 40.00 -12.16 -39.38
N ALA A 457 38.81 -12.76 -39.53
CA ALA A 457 38.42 -13.50 -40.73
C ALA A 457 38.34 -12.59 -41.99
N ASN A 458 37.75 -11.40 -41.81
CA ASN A 458 37.64 -10.41 -42.91
C ASN A 458 39.02 -9.83 -43.32
N ARG A 459 39.98 -9.71 -42.38
CA ARG A 459 41.36 -9.32 -42.74
C ARG A 459 42.08 -10.40 -43.54
N LYS A 460 41.88 -11.70 -43.23
CA LYS A 460 42.48 -12.80 -43.99
C LYS A 460 41.92 -12.87 -45.42
N ARG A 461 40.59 -12.61 -45.61
CA ARG A 461 39.96 -12.59 -46.94
C ARG A 461 40.37 -11.39 -47.81
N LYS A 462 40.92 -10.31 -47.23
CA LYS A 462 41.47 -9.16 -47.99
C LYS A 462 42.94 -9.29 -48.35
N MET A 463 43.63 -10.31 -47.86
CA MET A 463 45.04 -10.60 -48.15
C MET A 463 45.24 -11.80 -49.10
N GLN A 464 44.15 -12.43 -49.53
CA GLN A 464 44.03 -13.35 -50.66
C GLN A 464 43.44 -12.62 -51.86
#